data_f2312b11e084e1c17b8116b7560ab640
#
_entry.id   f2312b11e084e1c17b8116b7560ab640
#
_cell.length_a   1.000
_cell.length_b   1.000
_cell.length_c   1.000
_cell.angle_alpha   90.00
_cell.angle_beta   90.00
_cell.angle_gamma   90.00
#
_symmetry.space_group_name_H-M   'P 1'
#
loop_
_entity.id
_entity.type
_entity.pdbx_description
1 polymer ?
#
loop_
_entity_poly.entity_id
_entity_poly.type
_entity_poly.pdbx_seq_one_letter_code
_entity_poly.pdbx_strand_id
1 'polypeptide(L)' 'MKHYLRGQLAKAARLNKETLRYYENNGLIPPAQRDSNGYRYYPAETLVLLEFISVAKAAGFTLKEIKELFSALR' A
#
# COMPACT_ATOMS: atom_id res chain seq x y z
N MET A 1 -17.37 -6.84 -3.26
CA MET A 1 -16.28 -6.16 -2.58
C MET A 1 -15.06 -6.09 -3.49
N LYS A 2 -14.48 -4.93 -3.65
CA LYS A 2 -13.36 -4.77 -4.56
C LYS A 2 -12.04 -5.11 -3.87
N HIS A 3 -11.19 -5.81 -4.60
CA HIS A 3 -9.82 -6.04 -4.17
C HIS A 3 -8.95 -6.06 -5.43
N TYR A 4 -7.64 -5.98 -5.21
CA TYR A 4 -6.68 -5.86 -6.30
C TYR A 4 -5.65 -6.96 -6.21
N LEU A 5 -5.30 -7.55 -7.35
CA LEU A 5 -4.07 -8.31 -7.46
C LEU A 5 -2.89 -7.32 -7.44
N ARG A 6 -1.69 -7.83 -7.16
CA ARG A 6 -0.51 -6.95 -7.00
C ARG A 6 -0.28 -6.06 -8.22
N GLY A 7 -0.34 -6.63 -9.42
CA GLY A 7 -0.16 -5.85 -10.64
C GLY A 7 -1.23 -4.81 -10.86
N GLN A 8 -2.47 -5.16 -10.51
CA GLN A 8 -3.59 -4.23 -10.62
C GLN A 8 -3.45 -3.07 -9.65
N LEU A 9 -3.03 -3.37 -8.41
CA LEU A 9 -2.84 -2.34 -7.40
C LEU A 9 -1.71 -1.40 -7.78
N ALA A 10 -0.59 -1.96 -8.24
CA ALA A 10 0.54 -1.15 -8.66
C ALA A 10 0.13 -0.19 -9.78
N LYS A 11 -0.60 -0.70 -10.77
CA LYS A 11 -1.08 0.12 -11.88
C LYS A 11 -2.02 1.22 -11.40
N ALA A 12 -2.97 0.88 -10.54
CA ALA A 12 -3.94 1.85 -10.02
C ALA A 12 -3.24 2.94 -9.18
N ALA A 13 -2.20 2.59 -8.47
CA ALA A 13 -1.44 3.53 -7.64
C ALA A 13 -0.32 4.23 -8.42
N ARG A 14 -0.13 3.89 -9.69
CA ARG A 14 0.94 4.44 -10.53
C ARG A 14 2.34 4.14 -9.97
N LEU A 15 2.49 2.93 -9.44
CA LEU A 15 3.76 2.45 -8.89
C LEU A 15 4.18 1.21 -9.64
N ASN A 16 5.47 0.85 -9.56
CA ASN A 16 5.89 -0.45 -10.02
C ASN A 16 5.73 -1.47 -8.88
N LYS A 17 5.80 -2.76 -9.23
CA LYS A 17 5.59 -3.82 -8.25
C LYS A 17 6.67 -3.84 -7.17
N GLU A 18 7.88 -3.41 -7.51
CA GLU A 18 8.98 -3.37 -6.55
C GLU A 18 8.73 -2.33 -5.46
N THR A 19 8.24 -1.15 -5.84
CA THR A 19 7.90 -0.10 -4.89
C THR A 19 6.78 -0.57 -3.97
N LEU A 20 5.78 -1.23 -4.54
CA LEU A 20 4.68 -1.78 -3.76
C LEU A 20 5.19 -2.78 -2.72
N ARG A 21 6.07 -3.69 -3.14
CA ARG A 21 6.68 -4.67 -2.23
C ARG A 21 7.50 -3.98 -1.15
N TYR A 22 8.23 -2.94 -1.53
CA TYR A 22 9.04 -2.17 -0.59
C TYR A 22 8.15 -1.57 0.51
N TYR A 23 7.03 -0.97 0.13
CA TYR A 23 6.10 -0.41 1.11
C TYR A 23 5.51 -1.49 2.01
N GLU A 24 5.18 -2.63 1.44
CA GLU A 24 4.66 -3.76 2.20
C GLU A 24 5.70 -4.27 3.20
N ASN A 25 6.93 -4.44 2.76
CA ASN A 25 8.02 -4.95 3.60
C ASN A 25 8.38 -3.98 4.73
N ASN A 26 8.15 -2.70 4.52
CA ASN A 26 8.46 -1.68 5.53
C ASN A 26 7.26 -1.34 6.42
N GLY A 27 6.16 -2.06 6.27
CA GLY A 27 5.00 -1.88 7.13
C GLY A 27 4.17 -0.65 6.84
N LEU A 28 4.35 -0.04 5.66
CA LEU A 28 3.54 1.11 5.25
C LEU A 28 2.16 0.70 4.80
N ILE A 29 2.03 -0.49 4.25
CA ILE A 29 0.74 -1.08 3.91
C ILE A 29 0.68 -2.49 4.48
N PRO A 30 -0.51 -3.00 4.78
CA PRO A 30 -0.65 -4.37 5.27
C PRO A 30 -0.18 -5.37 4.21
N PRO A 31 0.30 -6.53 4.61
CA PRO A 31 0.69 -7.55 3.65
C PRO A 31 -0.50 -8.06 2.87
N ALA A 32 -0.23 -8.58 1.67
CA ALA A 32 -1.26 -9.17 0.84
C ALA A 32 -1.95 -10.30 1.59
N GLN A 33 -3.26 -10.41 1.37
CA GLN A 33 -4.05 -11.51 1.90
C GLN A 33 -4.13 -12.61 0.84
N ARG A 34 -4.55 -13.80 1.23
CA ARG A 34 -4.73 -14.91 0.29
C ARG A 34 -6.19 -15.33 0.30
N ASP A 35 -6.73 -15.56 -0.90
CA ASP A 35 -8.07 -16.09 -1.01
C ASP A 35 -8.06 -17.62 -0.88
N SER A 36 -9.22 -18.24 -1.04
CA SER A 36 -9.36 -19.69 -0.91
C SER A 36 -8.55 -20.47 -1.95
N ASN A 37 -8.20 -19.83 -3.05
CA ASN A 37 -7.39 -20.44 -4.11
C ASN A 37 -5.90 -20.17 -3.95
N GLY A 38 -5.51 -19.47 -2.89
CA GLY A 38 -4.12 -19.15 -2.63
C GLY A 38 -3.60 -17.93 -3.36
N TYR A 39 -4.43 -17.24 -4.13
CA TYR A 39 -4.01 -16.02 -4.82
C TYR A 39 -3.89 -14.87 -3.84
N ARG A 40 -2.85 -14.07 -4.02
CA ARG A 40 -2.64 -12.88 -3.19
C ARG A 40 -3.48 -11.74 -3.71
N TYR A 41 -4.08 -11.02 -2.78
CA TYR A 41 -4.85 -9.83 -3.13
C TYR A 41 -4.72 -8.77 -2.04
N TYR A 42 -5.06 -7.54 -2.40
CA TYR A 42 -5.04 -6.39 -1.48
C TYR A 42 -6.45 -5.82 -1.42
N PRO A 43 -6.96 -5.52 -0.20
CA PRO A 43 -8.28 -4.86 -0.10
C PRO A 43 -8.25 -3.47 -0.76
N ALA A 44 -9.41 -2.97 -1.12
CA ALA A 44 -9.53 -1.64 -1.75
C ALA A 44 -8.93 -0.54 -0.87
N GLU A 45 -9.00 -0.69 0.44
CA GLU A 45 -8.44 0.28 1.38
C GLU A 45 -6.94 0.47 1.20
N THR A 46 -6.25 -0.54 0.69
CA THR A 46 -4.81 -0.42 0.43
C THR A 46 -4.51 0.64 -0.61
N LEU A 47 -5.37 0.76 -1.63
CA LEU A 47 -5.19 1.84 -2.62
C LEU A 47 -5.31 3.22 -1.97
N VAL A 48 -6.24 3.37 -1.04
CA VAL A 48 -6.41 4.63 -0.30
C VAL A 48 -5.14 4.97 0.47
N LEU A 49 -4.55 3.97 1.14
CA LEU A 49 -3.29 4.17 1.86
C LEU A 49 -2.16 4.59 0.91
N LEU A 50 -2.08 3.96 -0.27
CA LEU A 50 -1.04 4.30 -1.25
C LEU A 50 -1.23 5.71 -1.79
N GLU A 51 -2.47 6.14 -1.99
CA GLU A 51 -2.75 7.51 -2.42
C GLU A 51 -2.34 8.51 -1.33
N PHE A 52 -2.62 8.20 -0.07
CA PHE A 52 -2.18 9.04 1.03
C PHE A 52 -0.66 9.15 1.09
N ILE A 53 0.04 8.02 0.93
CA ILE A 53 1.50 8.02 0.91
C ILE A 53 2.02 8.92 -0.20
N SER A 54 1.41 8.84 -1.38
CA SER A 54 1.81 9.67 -2.53
C SER A 54 1.68 11.16 -2.22
N VAL A 55 0.54 11.55 -1.66
CA VAL A 55 0.29 12.95 -1.29
C VAL A 55 1.28 13.42 -0.21
N ALA A 56 1.51 12.60 0.79
CA ALA A 56 2.41 12.95 1.89
C ALA A 56 3.85 13.11 1.40
N LYS A 57 4.30 12.21 0.51
CA LYS A 57 5.64 12.34 -0.07
C LYS A 57 5.78 13.60 -0.91
N ALA A 58 4.75 13.93 -1.67
CA ALA A 58 4.74 15.16 -2.47
C ALA A 58 4.80 16.40 -1.58
N ALA A 59 4.28 16.31 -0.36
CA ALA A 59 4.33 17.40 0.62
C ALA A 59 5.65 17.45 1.39
N GLY A 60 6.57 16.51 1.13
CA GLY A 60 7.89 16.54 1.73
C GLY A 60 8.10 15.60 2.91
N PHE A 61 7.11 14.78 3.26
CA PHE A 61 7.27 13.81 4.33
C PHE A 61 8.12 12.63 3.87
N THR A 62 8.99 12.14 4.76
CA THR A 62 9.74 10.92 4.51
C THR A 62 8.85 9.71 4.77
N LEU A 63 9.24 8.57 4.23
CA LEU A 63 8.51 7.32 4.48
C LEU A 63 8.50 6.97 5.97
N LYS A 64 9.59 7.27 6.68
CA LYS A 64 9.65 7.05 8.12
C LYS A 64 8.60 7.90 8.85
N GLU A 65 8.48 9.17 8.47
CA GLU A 65 7.49 10.06 9.06
C GLU A 65 6.07 9.60 8.76
N ILE A 66 5.82 9.14 7.53
CA ILE A 66 4.52 8.62 7.14
C ILE A 66 4.15 7.39 7.96
N LYS A 67 5.12 6.50 8.15
CA LYS A 67 4.91 5.31 8.97
C LYS A 67 4.58 5.67 10.41
N GLU A 68 5.25 6.68 10.95
CA GLU A 68 4.98 7.16 12.30
C GLU A 68 3.56 7.73 12.41
N LEU A 69 3.10 8.45 11.38
CA LEU A 69 1.73 8.95 11.34
C LEU A 69 0.72 7.80 11.37
N PHE A 70 0.96 6.76 10.58
CA PHE A 70 0.07 5.60 10.57
C PHE A 70 0.01 4.94 11.95
N SER A 71 1.14 4.83 12.63
CA SER A 71 1.19 4.25 13.96
C SER A 71 0.43 5.09 14.98
N ALA A 72 0.47 6.40 14.84
CA ALA A 72 -0.22 7.31 15.76
C ALA A 72 -1.75 7.27 15.59
N LEU A 73 -2.23 6.83 14.42
CA LEU A 73 -3.66 6.79 14.12
C LEU A 73 -4.34 5.48 14.57
N ARG A 74 -3.60 4.52 15.08
CA ARG A 74 -4.14 3.25 15.52
C ARG A 74 -4.55 3.27 16.97
#